data_79852b0f9a4e02973af0608bc293c74a
#
_entry.id   79852b0f9a4e02973af0608bc293c74a
#
_cell.length_a   1.000
_cell.length_b   1.000
_cell.length_c   1.000
_cell.angle_alpha   90.00
_cell.angle_beta   90.00
_cell.angle_gamma   90.00
#
_symmetry.space_group_name_H-M   'P 1'
#
loop_
_entity.id
_entity.type
_entity.pdbx_description
1 polymer ?
#
loop_
_entity_poly.entity_id
_entity_poly.type
_entity_poly.pdbx_seq_one_letter_code
_entity_poly.pdbx_strand_id
1 'polypeptide(L)'
;KIYPLFYSYKDAWNDFSMTEWRNIILNILMFVPFGFLLPILLKKTDAFWKVSLLGFTLTLLIEGTQLLLKRGIFEPDDLLGNTVGAMIGYGIYRLGKYIVSKKKQKQSDKLGKVLLAQLPLLITVVTFVAIFLTYHLKEFGNLKSAYNVKQENIAVTCEQEFAKEQAKAMVYKASVLTEKETKAFAEKVFLRKGYGIDESRTDIYENTAIYYSEGEDGNRFCIWMEYDGGVFTFRDFTKGHFEEDSIAVKENATETEIRSALEKTGIFVPKETSFEEGEEGRYFFMADRLIDGDKMYDGYIECTYYVDGQFGEIDYQILPLDSYKNVEIISEAKAYSQIEEGQFNYWRQDDELLDVKVTGLELGYELDTKGFYQPVYLFDTVIGDFETQISIPAIK
;
A
#
# COMPACT_ATOMS: atom_id res chain seq x y z
N LYS A 1 -12.90 -5.45 -19.07
CA LYS A 1 -12.90 -6.32 -17.89
C LYS A 1 -14.01 -5.85 -16.94
N ILE A 2 -14.64 -6.76 -16.22
CA ILE A 2 -15.63 -6.46 -15.18
C ILE A 2 -15.02 -6.93 -13.85
N TYR A 3 -14.97 -6.05 -12.85
CA TYR A 3 -14.57 -6.44 -11.50
C TYR A 3 -15.76 -7.07 -10.74
N PRO A 4 -15.51 -7.97 -9.80
CA PRO A 4 -16.56 -8.46 -8.91
C PRO A 4 -17.03 -7.35 -7.96
N LEU A 5 -18.27 -7.49 -7.47
CA LEU A 5 -18.81 -6.59 -6.44
C LEU A 5 -17.94 -6.62 -5.17
N PHE A 6 -17.74 -5.46 -4.57
CA PHE A 6 -16.88 -5.20 -3.40
C PHE A 6 -15.36 -5.34 -3.65
N TYR A 7 -14.92 -5.35 -4.92
CA TYR A 7 -13.49 -5.36 -5.23
C TYR A 7 -12.78 -4.12 -4.67
N SER A 8 -13.27 -2.92 -5.01
CA SER A 8 -12.68 -1.65 -4.58
C SER A 8 -12.69 -1.48 -3.06
N TYR A 9 -13.71 -2.02 -2.36
CA TYR A 9 -13.78 -2.00 -0.90
C TYR A 9 -12.76 -2.93 -0.25
N LYS A 10 -12.51 -4.11 -0.84
CA LYS A 10 -11.49 -5.04 -0.35
C LYS A 10 -10.09 -4.51 -0.59
N ASP A 11 -9.87 -3.92 -1.76
CA ASP A 11 -8.61 -3.29 -2.12
C ASP A 11 -8.29 -2.15 -1.15
N ALA A 12 -9.24 -1.22 -0.97
CA ALA A 12 -9.13 -0.15 0.01
C ALA A 12 -8.93 -0.65 1.45
N TRP A 13 -9.49 -1.81 1.81
CA TRP A 13 -9.30 -2.43 3.12
C TRP A 13 -7.90 -3.03 3.26
N ASN A 14 -7.40 -3.78 2.28
CA ASN A 14 -6.11 -4.47 2.37
C ASN A 14 -4.94 -3.48 2.40
N ASP A 15 -4.96 -2.47 1.56
CA ASP A 15 -3.95 -1.41 1.56
C ASP A 15 -4.18 -0.34 2.64
N PHE A 16 -5.39 -0.28 3.18
CA PHE A 16 -5.91 0.78 4.04
C PHE A 16 -5.52 2.18 3.55
N SER A 17 -5.55 2.35 2.24
CA SER A 17 -5.14 3.57 1.56
C SER A 17 -6.22 4.66 1.67
N MET A 18 -5.86 5.81 2.22
CA MET A 18 -6.76 6.98 2.27
C MET A 18 -7.18 7.44 0.88
N THR A 19 -6.37 7.21 -0.14
CA THR A 19 -6.70 7.54 -1.54
C THR A 19 -7.85 6.67 -2.04
N GLU A 20 -7.79 5.36 -1.81
CA GLU A 20 -8.85 4.44 -2.22
C GLU A 20 -10.16 4.70 -1.47
N TRP A 21 -10.11 4.91 -0.14
CA TRP A 21 -11.28 5.29 0.63
C TRP A 21 -11.89 6.61 0.16
N ARG A 22 -11.05 7.60 -0.18
CA ARG A 22 -11.50 8.88 -0.76
C ARG A 22 -12.23 8.66 -2.08
N ASN A 23 -11.72 7.81 -2.97
CA ASN A 23 -12.35 7.52 -4.25
C ASN A 23 -13.75 6.91 -4.06
N ILE A 24 -13.89 5.93 -3.18
CA ILE A 24 -15.19 5.34 -2.83
C ILE A 24 -16.17 6.40 -2.29
N ILE A 25 -15.71 7.27 -1.38
CA ILE A 25 -16.54 8.33 -0.80
C ILE A 25 -16.93 9.36 -1.88
N LEU A 26 -16.00 9.73 -2.77
CA LEU A 26 -16.27 10.67 -3.85
C LEU A 26 -17.30 10.14 -4.85
N ASN A 27 -17.30 8.85 -5.16
CA ASN A 27 -18.33 8.23 -6.01
C ASN A 27 -19.72 8.37 -5.36
N ILE A 28 -19.84 8.12 -4.06
CA ILE A 28 -21.10 8.37 -3.33
C ILE A 28 -21.50 9.85 -3.41
N LEU A 29 -20.57 10.77 -3.10
CA LEU A 29 -20.84 12.20 -3.02
C LEU A 29 -21.21 12.81 -4.38
N MET A 30 -20.66 12.30 -5.47
CA MET A 30 -20.92 12.79 -6.83
C MET A 30 -22.40 12.70 -7.23
N PHE A 31 -23.11 11.69 -6.76
CA PHE A 31 -24.53 11.49 -7.07
C PHE A 31 -25.49 12.12 -6.04
N VAL A 32 -25.00 12.65 -4.92
CA VAL A 32 -25.85 13.37 -3.96
C VAL A 32 -26.57 14.57 -4.58
N PRO A 33 -25.88 15.48 -5.35
CA PRO A 33 -26.57 16.57 -6.06
C PRO A 33 -27.64 16.09 -7.01
N PHE A 34 -27.40 14.99 -7.75
CA PHE A 34 -28.39 14.40 -8.65
C PHE A 34 -29.66 13.98 -7.89
N GLY A 35 -29.52 13.22 -6.81
CA GLY A 35 -30.63 12.76 -6.00
C GLY A 35 -31.41 13.89 -5.31
N PHE A 36 -30.72 14.97 -4.95
CA PHE A 36 -31.32 16.17 -4.37
C PHE A 36 -32.09 17.00 -5.41
N LEU A 37 -31.51 17.27 -6.58
CA LEU A 37 -32.07 18.14 -7.60
C LEU A 37 -33.20 17.50 -8.42
N LEU A 38 -33.12 16.20 -8.66
CA LEU A 38 -34.05 15.48 -9.51
C LEU A 38 -35.55 15.68 -9.14
N PRO A 39 -35.97 15.53 -7.86
CA PRO A 39 -37.37 15.78 -7.47
C PRO A 39 -37.75 17.26 -7.45
N ILE A 40 -36.79 18.17 -7.42
CA ILE A 40 -37.05 19.62 -7.55
C ILE A 40 -37.38 19.95 -9.01
N LEU A 41 -36.58 19.46 -9.95
CA LEU A 41 -36.70 19.74 -11.37
C LEU A 41 -37.88 18.98 -12.00
N LEU A 42 -38.06 17.71 -11.62
CA LEU A 42 -39.05 16.81 -12.15
C LEU A 42 -39.98 16.31 -11.04
N LYS A 43 -41.05 17.06 -10.75
CA LYS A 43 -42.00 16.74 -9.66
C LYS A 43 -42.56 15.31 -9.72
N LYS A 44 -42.65 14.68 -10.91
CA LYS A 44 -43.09 13.30 -11.10
C LYS A 44 -42.14 12.26 -10.52
N THR A 45 -40.91 12.65 -10.21
CA THR A 45 -39.86 11.79 -9.62
C THR A 45 -39.78 11.89 -8.08
N ASP A 46 -40.67 12.68 -7.42
CA ASP A 46 -40.71 12.83 -5.97
C ASP A 46 -41.18 11.52 -5.28
N ALA A 47 -40.39 10.47 -5.43
CA ALA A 47 -40.55 9.19 -4.73
C ALA A 47 -39.14 8.51 -4.62
N PHE A 48 -38.86 7.95 -3.44
CA PHE A 48 -37.56 7.32 -3.13
C PHE A 48 -37.14 6.31 -4.20
N TRP A 49 -38.01 5.34 -4.53
CA TRP A 49 -37.69 4.31 -5.51
C TRP A 49 -37.43 4.84 -6.93
N LYS A 50 -38.11 5.96 -7.32
CA LYS A 50 -37.89 6.58 -8.63
C LYS A 50 -36.54 7.24 -8.74
N VAL A 51 -36.12 7.96 -7.70
CA VAL A 51 -34.80 8.60 -7.65
C VAL A 51 -33.70 7.54 -7.60
N SER A 52 -33.90 6.49 -6.82
CA SER A 52 -32.94 5.35 -6.74
C SER A 52 -32.80 4.64 -8.10
N LEU A 53 -33.95 4.35 -8.77
CA LEU A 53 -33.95 3.70 -10.08
C LEU A 53 -33.29 4.58 -11.16
N LEU A 54 -33.59 5.88 -11.17
CA LEU A 54 -32.99 6.80 -12.14
C LEU A 54 -31.48 7.01 -11.85
N GLY A 55 -31.06 7.06 -10.59
CA GLY A 55 -29.67 7.06 -10.20
C GLY A 55 -28.93 5.82 -10.69
N PHE A 56 -29.48 4.64 -10.40
CA PHE A 56 -28.95 3.36 -10.89
C PHE A 56 -28.87 3.30 -12.41
N THR A 57 -29.93 3.74 -13.11
CA THR A 57 -29.94 3.74 -14.59
C THR A 57 -28.90 4.67 -15.17
N LEU A 58 -28.72 5.85 -14.56
CA LEU A 58 -27.72 6.81 -15.03
C LEU A 58 -26.29 6.27 -14.83
N THR A 59 -25.98 5.73 -13.67
CA THR A 59 -24.64 5.16 -13.44
C THR A 59 -24.40 3.94 -14.32
N LEU A 60 -25.40 3.07 -14.53
CA LEU A 60 -25.29 1.94 -15.45
C LEU A 60 -25.02 2.38 -16.90
N LEU A 61 -25.61 3.49 -17.34
CA LEU A 61 -25.33 4.07 -18.65
C LEU A 61 -23.90 4.61 -18.74
N ILE A 62 -23.40 5.23 -17.68
CA ILE A 62 -22.00 5.73 -17.61
C ILE A 62 -21.04 4.55 -17.72
N GLU A 63 -21.16 3.58 -16.83
CA GLU A 63 -20.29 2.39 -16.78
C GLU A 63 -20.38 1.57 -18.08
N GLY A 64 -21.59 1.36 -18.59
CA GLY A 64 -21.82 0.67 -19.86
C GLY A 64 -21.17 1.40 -21.04
N THR A 65 -21.20 2.73 -21.05
CA THR A 65 -20.56 3.54 -22.09
C THR A 65 -19.03 3.44 -22.00
N GLN A 66 -18.47 3.48 -20.80
CA GLN A 66 -17.01 3.32 -20.58
C GLN A 66 -16.54 1.95 -21.07
N LEU A 67 -17.29 0.89 -20.75
CA LEU A 67 -17.01 -0.47 -21.21
C LEU A 67 -17.05 -0.58 -22.74
N LEU A 68 -18.11 -0.05 -23.38
CA LEU A 68 -18.27 -0.10 -24.84
C LEU A 68 -17.18 0.69 -25.57
N LEU A 69 -16.78 1.84 -25.03
CA LEU A 69 -15.72 2.68 -25.62
C LEU A 69 -14.31 2.19 -25.27
N LYS A 70 -14.17 1.11 -24.51
CA LYS A 70 -12.87 0.60 -23.98
C LYS A 70 -12.05 1.67 -23.29
N ARG A 71 -12.71 2.60 -22.61
CA ARG A 71 -12.06 3.73 -21.87
C ARG A 71 -12.08 3.55 -20.35
N GLY A 72 -12.32 2.35 -19.86
CA GLY A 72 -12.35 2.02 -18.45
C GLY A 72 -12.70 0.56 -18.18
N ILE A 73 -12.68 0.21 -16.92
CA ILE A 73 -13.09 -1.08 -16.37
C ILE A 73 -14.49 -0.87 -15.82
N PHE A 74 -15.39 -1.83 -16.03
CA PHE A 74 -16.73 -1.79 -15.44
C PHE A 74 -16.65 -2.18 -13.97
N GLU A 75 -16.97 -1.25 -13.09
CA GLU A 75 -16.92 -1.45 -11.64
C GLU A 75 -18.31 -1.48 -11.03
N PRO A 76 -18.84 -2.66 -10.62
CA PRO A 76 -20.13 -2.76 -9.94
C PRO A 76 -20.18 -1.93 -8.64
N ASP A 77 -19.05 -1.66 -8.01
CA ASP A 77 -18.95 -0.84 -6.81
C ASP A 77 -19.32 0.62 -7.07
N ASP A 78 -19.04 1.13 -8.28
CA ASP A 78 -19.47 2.46 -8.70
C ASP A 78 -21.00 2.55 -8.89
N LEU A 79 -21.60 1.48 -9.43
CA LEU A 79 -23.07 1.38 -9.50
C LEU A 79 -23.69 1.47 -8.10
N LEU A 80 -23.09 0.78 -7.13
CA LEU A 80 -23.57 0.78 -5.74
C LEU A 80 -23.38 2.17 -5.11
N GLY A 81 -22.16 2.71 -5.17
CA GLY A 81 -21.79 4.00 -4.57
C GLY A 81 -22.64 5.16 -5.11
N ASN A 82 -22.75 5.26 -6.43
CA ASN A 82 -23.51 6.30 -7.11
C ASN A 82 -25.02 6.20 -6.81
N THR A 83 -25.57 4.98 -6.77
CA THR A 83 -26.98 4.77 -6.41
C THR A 83 -27.25 5.17 -4.96
N VAL A 84 -26.37 4.79 -4.02
CA VAL A 84 -26.44 5.20 -2.62
C VAL A 84 -26.36 6.72 -2.50
N GLY A 85 -25.48 7.37 -3.26
CA GLY A 85 -25.36 8.83 -3.32
C GLY A 85 -26.69 9.49 -3.75
N ALA A 86 -27.34 8.98 -4.79
CA ALA A 86 -28.66 9.47 -5.23
C ALA A 86 -29.73 9.28 -4.13
N MET A 87 -29.73 8.15 -3.42
CA MET A 87 -30.63 7.91 -2.29
C MET A 87 -30.40 8.91 -1.14
N ILE A 88 -29.15 9.18 -0.81
CA ILE A 88 -28.76 10.17 0.20
C ILE A 88 -29.24 11.57 -0.21
N GLY A 89 -29.02 11.95 -1.47
CA GLY A 89 -29.48 13.22 -2.03
C GLY A 89 -31.00 13.40 -1.92
N TYR A 90 -31.77 12.34 -2.20
CA TYR A 90 -33.21 12.35 -1.99
C TYR A 90 -33.58 12.51 -0.51
N GLY A 91 -32.87 11.85 0.39
CA GLY A 91 -33.05 12.02 1.84
C GLY A 91 -32.89 13.48 2.27
N ILE A 92 -31.81 14.13 1.81
CA ILE A 92 -31.54 15.56 2.09
C ILE A 92 -32.67 16.44 1.52
N TYR A 93 -33.14 16.18 0.30
CA TYR A 93 -34.28 16.89 -0.30
C TYR A 93 -35.54 16.76 0.58
N ARG A 94 -35.87 15.55 1.04
CA ARG A 94 -37.06 15.29 1.89
C ARG A 94 -36.96 16.01 3.22
N LEU A 95 -35.79 16.03 3.84
CA LEU A 95 -35.54 16.78 5.07
C LEU A 95 -35.72 18.29 4.87
N GLY A 96 -35.12 18.84 3.82
CA GLY A 96 -35.25 20.24 3.46
C GLY A 96 -36.70 20.64 3.20
N LYS A 97 -37.45 19.82 2.41
CA LYS A 97 -38.89 20.03 2.14
C LYS A 97 -39.73 20.00 3.43
N TYR A 98 -39.44 19.07 4.35
CA TYR A 98 -40.12 19.00 5.64
C TYR A 98 -39.89 20.26 6.50
N ILE A 99 -38.62 20.70 6.63
CA ILE A 99 -38.27 21.91 7.40
C ILE A 99 -38.97 23.14 6.82
N VAL A 100 -38.90 23.35 5.51
CA VAL A 100 -39.54 24.49 4.82
C VAL A 100 -41.06 24.46 4.98
N SER A 101 -41.69 23.28 4.85
CA SER A 101 -43.15 23.14 5.00
C SER A 101 -43.62 23.46 6.41
N LYS A 102 -42.88 22.97 7.43
CA LYS A 102 -43.15 23.31 8.85
C LYS A 102 -43.01 24.80 9.13
N LYS A 103 -41.95 25.42 8.62
CA LYS A 103 -41.70 26.86 8.79
C LYS A 103 -42.79 27.74 8.17
N LYS A 104 -43.38 27.26 7.06
CA LYS A 104 -44.51 27.94 6.36
C LYS A 104 -45.87 27.52 6.84
N GLN A 105 -46.00 26.76 7.95
CA GLN A 105 -47.25 26.20 8.46
C GLN A 105 -48.09 25.45 7.43
N LYS A 106 -47.46 24.84 6.43
CA LYS A 106 -48.12 24.03 5.39
C LYS A 106 -48.15 22.58 5.84
N GLN A 107 -49.05 21.81 5.21
CA GLN A 107 -49.12 20.37 5.41
C GLN A 107 -47.75 19.75 5.08
N SER A 108 -47.10 19.12 6.06
CA SER A 108 -45.81 18.48 5.90
C SER A 108 -45.97 16.97 5.88
N ASP A 109 -44.96 16.28 5.35
CA ASP A 109 -44.88 14.82 5.43
C ASP A 109 -44.85 14.34 6.89
N LYS A 110 -45.29 13.11 7.14
CA LYS A 110 -45.15 12.47 8.45
C LYS A 110 -43.66 12.33 8.76
N LEU A 111 -43.24 12.74 9.98
CA LEU A 111 -41.84 12.70 10.42
C LEU A 111 -41.19 11.33 10.18
N GLY A 112 -41.93 10.22 10.42
CA GLY A 112 -41.40 8.87 10.20
C GLY A 112 -40.98 8.61 8.75
N LYS A 113 -41.69 9.16 7.74
CA LYS A 113 -41.25 9.04 6.33
C LYS A 113 -40.00 9.84 6.01
N VAL A 114 -39.81 10.98 6.68
CA VAL A 114 -38.60 11.80 6.52
C VAL A 114 -37.41 11.11 7.15
N LEU A 115 -37.57 10.54 8.35
CA LEU A 115 -36.54 9.77 9.03
C LEU A 115 -36.16 8.51 8.23
N LEU A 116 -37.15 7.80 7.68
CA LEU A 116 -36.87 6.63 6.83
C LEU A 116 -36.05 6.98 5.59
N ALA A 117 -36.26 8.16 5.02
CA ALA A 117 -35.47 8.65 3.89
C ALA A 117 -34.01 8.98 4.24
N GLN A 118 -33.65 9.09 5.53
CA GLN A 118 -32.26 9.29 5.99
C GLN A 118 -31.52 7.97 6.20
N LEU A 119 -32.18 6.81 6.13
CA LEU A 119 -31.53 5.51 6.35
C LEU A 119 -30.32 5.27 5.47
N PRO A 120 -30.30 5.59 4.16
CA PRO A 120 -29.10 5.41 3.34
C PRO A 120 -27.89 6.19 3.90
N LEU A 121 -28.07 7.44 4.29
CA LEU A 121 -27.03 8.25 4.91
C LEU A 121 -26.56 7.63 6.23
N LEU A 122 -27.49 7.25 7.11
CA LEU A 122 -27.16 6.67 8.41
C LEU A 122 -26.39 5.36 8.25
N ILE A 123 -26.85 4.46 7.35
CA ILE A 123 -26.19 3.18 7.09
C ILE A 123 -24.78 3.44 6.56
N THR A 124 -24.62 4.33 5.58
CA THR A 124 -23.31 4.68 5.02
C THR A 124 -22.34 5.16 6.10
N VAL A 125 -22.78 6.14 6.91
CA VAL A 125 -21.93 6.68 7.99
C VAL A 125 -21.56 5.60 9.01
N VAL A 126 -22.55 4.79 9.46
CA VAL A 126 -22.29 3.71 10.42
C VAL A 126 -21.33 2.67 9.84
N THR A 127 -21.47 2.32 8.56
CA THR A 127 -20.59 1.35 7.88
C THR A 127 -19.14 1.87 7.84
N PHE A 128 -18.91 3.12 7.39
CA PHE A 128 -17.56 3.68 7.38
C PHE A 128 -16.97 3.81 8.80
N VAL A 129 -17.77 4.31 9.76
CA VAL A 129 -17.30 4.36 11.15
C VAL A 129 -16.92 2.97 11.67
N ALA A 130 -17.73 1.94 11.39
CA ALA A 130 -17.41 0.57 11.79
C ALA A 130 -16.14 0.05 11.13
N ILE A 131 -15.93 0.30 9.83
CA ILE A 131 -14.71 -0.08 9.10
C ILE A 131 -13.47 0.56 9.73
N PHE A 132 -13.47 1.90 9.88
CA PHE A 132 -12.33 2.62 10.44
C PHE A 132 -12.08 2.24 11.90
N LEU A 133 -13.14 2.10 12.71
CA LEU A 133 -13.02 1.67 14.10
C LEU A 133 -12.46 0.25 14.20
N THR A 134 -12.92 -0.69 13.37
CA THR A 134 -12.41 -2.06 13.34
C THR A 134 -10.92 -2.07 13.00
N TYR A 135 -10.49 -1.30 12.02
CA TYR A 135 -9.07 -1.18 11.67
C TYR A 135 -8.23 -0.64 12.84
N HIS A 136 -8.69 0.45 13.48
CA HIS A 136 -7.96 1.05 14.59
C HIS A 136 -7.88 0.14 15.84
N LEU A 137 -8.91 -0.69 16.06
CA LEU A 137 -8.94 -1.63 17.19
C LEU A 137 -8.12 -2.91 16.94
N LYS A 138 -7.79 -3.24 15.69
CA LYS A 138 -6.88 -4.36 15.39
C LYS A 138 -5.48 -4.05 15.92
N GLU A 139 -4.82 -5.04 16.49
CA GLU A 139 -3.42 -4.95 16.91
C GLU A 139 -2.50 -4.80 15.70
N PHE A 140 -2.66 -5.66 14.71
CA PHE A 140 -1.88 -5.65 13.47
C PHE A 140 -2.62 -4.95 12.34
N GLY A 141 -1.85 -4.44 11.39
CA GLY A 141 -2.36 -3.89 10.14
C GLY A 141 -2.92 -4.96 9.19
N ASN A 142 -3.22 -4.55 8.00
CA ASN A 142 -3.64 -5.45 6.93
C ASN A 142 -2.45 -5.75 6.00
N LEU A 143 -2.43 -6.93 5.40
CA LEU A 143 -1.42 -7.35 4.44
C LEU A 143 -1.93 -7.14 3.02
N LYS A 144 -1.08 -6.62 2.14
CA LYS A 144 -1.40 -6.44 0.71
C LYS A 144 -1.57 -7.76 -0.01
N SER A 145 -0.91 -8.81 0.46
CA SER A 145 -1.04 -10.17 -0.05
C SER A 145 -2.41 -10.82 0.22
N ALA A 146 -3.20 -10.27 1.15
CA ALA A 146 -4.55 -10.77 1.38
C ALA A 146 -5.39 -10.67 0.09
N TYR A 147 -6.02 -11.77 -0.31
CA TYR A 147 -6.70 -11.84 -1.60
C TYR A 147 -7.93 -10.92 -1.68
N ASN A 148 -8.05 -10.21 -2.80
CA ASN A 148 -9.22 -9.38 -3.09
C ASN A 148 -10.33 -10.17 -3.76
N VAL A 149 -9.94 -11.05 -4.68
CA VAL A 149 -10.86 -11.85 -5.49
C VAL A 149 -10.41 -13.30 -5.46
N LYS A 150 -11.36 -14.17 -5.19
CA LYS A 150 -11.14 -15.62 -5.30
C LYS A 150 -10.87 -15.97 -6.76
N GLN A 151 -9.78 -16.69 -7.02
CA GLN A 151 -9.48 -17.22 -8.35
C GLN A 151 -10.45 -18.36 -8.65
N GLU A 152 -11.10 -18.29 -9.79
CA GLU A 152 -11.97 -19.34 -10.30
C GLU A 152 -11.26 -20.10 -11.44
N ASN A 153 -11.71 -21.30 -11.76
CA ASN A 153 -11.16 -22.12 -12.83
C ASN A 153 -9.64 -22.34 -12.69
N ILE A 154 -9.24 -22.91 -11.55
CA ILE A 154 -7.84 -23.21 -11.22
C ILE A 154 -7.61 -24.72 -11.15
N ALA A 155 -6.41 -25.15 -11.54
CA ALA A 155 -5.87 -26.48 -11.25
C ALA A 155 -4.58 -26.30 -10.44
N VAL A 156 -4.51 -26.88 -9.27
CA VAL A 156 -3.34 -26.78 -8.39
C VAL A 156 -2.67 -28.13 -8.29
N THR A 157 -1.36 -28.18 -8.51
CA THR A 157 -0.56 -29.39 -8.38
C THR A 157 0.62 -29.14 -7.45
N CYS A 158 0.94 -30.13 -6.62
CA CYS A 158 2.09 -30.12 -5.73
C CYS A 158 2.59 -31.54 -5.50
N GLU A 159 3.90 -31.75 -5.47
CA GLU A 159 4.53 -33.04 -5.15
C GLU A 159 4.99 -33.11 -3.69
N GLN A 160 4.89 -32.00 -2.93
CA GLN A 160 5.32 -31.92 -1.53
C GLN A 160 4.17 -32.18 -0.57
N GLU A 161 4.49 -32.71 0.59
CA GLU A 161 3.57 -32.83 1.73
C GLU A 161 3.83 -31.64 2.67
N PHE A 162 2.76 -31.04 3.16
CA PHE A 162 2.82 -29.89 4.06
C PHE A 162 2.48 -30.26 5.50
N ALA A 163 3.18 -29.65 6.45
CA ALA A 163 2.95 -29.88 7.87
C ALA A 163 1.52 -29.49 8.28
N LYS A 164 0.87 -30.39 9.05
CA LYS A 164 -0.49 -30.16 9.57
C LYS A 164 -0.49 -29.52 10.96
N GLU A 165 0.65 -29.52 11.62
CA GLU A 165 0.82 -28.97 12.96
C GLU A 165 0.84 -27.44 12.91
N GLN A 166 0.26 -26.84 13.94
CA GLN A 166 0.28 -25.39 14.10
C GLN A 166 1.62 -24.97 14.70
N ALA A 167 2.16 -23.89 14.22
CA ALA A 167 3.42 -23.34 14.70
C ALA A 167 3.20 -21.95 15.33
N LYS A 168 4.27 -21.39 15.86
CA LYS A 168 4.34 -20.01 16.30
C LYS A 168 5.43 -19.30 15.50
N ALA A 169 5.19 -18.02 15.20
CA ALA A 169 6.18 -17.18 14.56
C ALA A 169 6.26 -15.84 15.30
N MET A 170 7.42 -15.20 15.23
CA MET A 170 7.63 -13.86 15.74
C MET A 170 7.01 -12.87 14.78
N VAL A 171 6.29 -11.88 15.28
CA VAL A 171 5.97 -10.65 14.57
C VAL A 171 7.04 -9.63 14.92
N TYR A 172 7.54 -8.93 13.94
CA TYR A 172 8.50 -7.85 14.13
C TYR A 172 7.83 -6.51 13.89
N LYS A 173 8.49 -5.44 14.31
CA LYS A 173 8.00 -4.08 14.11
C LYS A 173 9.10 -3.20 13.57
N ALA A 174 8.81 -2.49 12.48
CA ALA A 174 9.70 -1.46 11.97
C ALA A 174 9.75 -0.28 12.94
N SER A 175 10.93 0.24 13.18
CA SER A 175 11.09 1.47 13.93
C SER A 175 10.57 2.64 13.11
N VAL A 176 9.77 3.52 13.73
CA VAL A 176 9.36 4.78 13.10
C VAL A 176 10.25 5.88 13.63
N LEU A 177 11.03 6.48 12.74
CA LEU A 177 11.90 7.59 13.09
C LEU A 177 11.11 8.90 13.15
N THR A 178 11.55 9.79 14.01
CA THR A 178 11.06 11.17 14.06
C THR A 178 11.85 12.07 13.10
N GLU A 179 11.28 13.21 12.70
CA GLU A 179 12.00 14.25 11.95
C GLU A 179 13.34 14.60 12.60
N LYS A 180 13.39 14.70 13.93
CA LYS A 180 14.61 14.97 14.67
C LYS A 180 15.68 13.89 14.48
N GLU A 181 15.29 12.63 14.45
CA GLU A 181 16.21 11.49 14.27
C GLU A 181 16.72 11.39 12.84
N THR A 182 15.84 11.58 11.86
CA THR A 182 16.24 11.60 10.45
C THR A 182 17.16 12.77 10.14
N LYS A 183 16.87 13.96 10.70
CA LYS A 183 17.75 15.14 10.60
C LYS A 183 19.12 14.88 11.22
N ALA A 184 19.16 14.33 12.43
CA ALA A 184 20.42 14.01 13.11
C ALA A 184 21.26 12.98 12.33
N PHE A 185 20.61 12.03 11.64
CA PHE A 185 21.29 11.11 10.74
C PHE A 185 21.90 11.85 9.54
N ALA A 186 21.14 12.69 8.85
CA ALA A 186 21.61 13.45 7.70
C ALA A 186 22.77 14.41 8.10
N GLU A 187 22.64 15.12 9.22
CA GLU A 187 23.73 15.94 9.79
C GLU A 187 25.00 15.14 10.00
N LYS A 188 24.88 13.97 10.61
CA LYS A 188 26.04 13.08 10.86
C LYS A 188 26.74 12.65 9.58
N VAL A 189 25.97 12.30 8.53
CA VAL A 189 26.53 11.91 7.23
C VAL A 189 27.20 13.09 6.54
N PHE A 190 26.57 14.27 6.49
CA PHE A 190 27.13 15.45 5.85
C PHE A 190 28.36 15.99 6.59
N LEU A 191 28.34 16.05 7.92
CA LEU A 191 29.48 16.48 8.73
C LEU A 191 30.73 15.61 8.52
N ARG A 192 30.56 14.31 8.31
CA ARG A 192 31.69 13.40 7.99
C ARG A 192 32.32 13.71 6.61
N LYS A 193 31.57 14.37 5.76
CA LYS A 193 32.02 14.86 4.46
C LYS A 193 32.45 16.34 4.49
N GLY A 194 32.35 17.01 5.66
CA GLY A 194 32.75 18.41 5.86
C GLY A 194 31.68 19.45 5.53
N TYR A 195 30.42 19.05 5.50
CA TYR A 195 29.28 19.91 5.14
C TYR A 195 28.25 19.97 6.26
N GLY A 196 27.48 21.09 6.34
CA GLY A 196 26.29 21.24 7.16
C GLY A 196 25.01 20.91 6.38
N ILE A 197 23.85 20.99 7.05
CA ILE A 197 22.54 20.93 6.41
C ILE A 197 22.13 22.34 5.96
N ASP A 198 21.64 22.46 4.74
CA ASP A 198 20.95 23.64 4.25
C ASP A 198 19.50 23.66 4.72
N GLU A 199 19.27 24.33 5.85
CA GLU A 199 17.93 24.47 6.44
C GLU A 199 16.91 25.16 5.50
N SER A 200 17.38 25.97 4.56
CA SER A 200 16.49 26.70 3.64
C SER A 200 15.93 25.82 2.53
N ARG A 201 16.49 24.63 2.33
CA ARG A 201 16.11 23.66 1.29
C ARG A 201 15.67 22.32 1.84
N THR A 202 15.51 22.22 3.17
CA THR A 202 14.96 21.01 3.79
C THR A 202 13.48 20.91 3.50
N ASP A 203 13.05 19.79 2.92
CA ASP A 203 11.65 19.50 2.63
C ASP A 203 11.14 18.41 3.58
N ILE A 204 10.09 18.71 4.33
CA ILE A 204 9.47 17.81 5.29
C ILE A 204 8.07 17.43 4.80
N TYR A 205 7.82 16.15 4.66
CA TYR A 205 6.54 15.57 4.26
C TYR A 205 5.97 14.68 5.38
N GLU A 206 4.77 14.19 5.20
CA GLU A 206 4.09 13.34 6.19
C GLU A 206 4.89 12.06 6.52
N ASN A 207 5.49 11.42 5.51
CA ASN A 207 6.18 10.12 5.64
C ASN A 207 7.68 10.19 5.33
N THR A 208 8.19 11.31 4.83
CA THR A 208 9.57 11.44 4.35
C THR A 208 10.14 12.81 4.65
N ALA A 209 11.46 12.88 4.73
CA ALA A 209 12.21 14.13 4.78
C ALA A 209 13.33 14.14 3.74
N ILE A 210 13.56 15.28 3.12
CA ILE A 210 14.66 15.49 2.17
C ILE A 210 15.59 16.54 2.75
N TYR A 211 16.84 16.14 2.96
CA TYR A 211 17.88 17.01 3.47
C TYR A 211 18.92 17.27 2.39
N TYR A 212 19.31 18.52 2.26
CA TYR A 212 20.39 18.93 1.37
C TYR A 212 21.56 19.47 2.17
N SER A 213 22.79 19.24 1.68
CA SER A 213 23.98 19.82 2.28
C SER A 213 24.14 21.29 1.87
N GLU A 214 24.78 22.11 2.73
CA GLU A 214 25.32 23.39 2.33
C GLU A 214 26.35 23.26 1.20
N GLY A 215 26.52 24.30 0.38
CA GLY A 215 27.53 24.36 -0.68
C GLY A 215 27.64 25.75 -1.27
N GLU A 216 28.86 26.17 -1.62
CA GLU A 216 29.13 27.53 -2.18
C GLU A 216 28.51 27.69 -3.59
N ASP A 217 28.50 26.60 -4.39
CA ASP A 217 27.95 26.57 -5.75
C ASP A 217 26.62 25.83 -5.85
N GLY A 218 25.92 25.65 -4.75
CA GLY A 218 24.70 24.87 -4.61
C GLY A 218 24.89 23.64 -3.73
N ASN A 219 23.81 22.90 -3.52
CA ASN A 219 23.84 21.70 -2.69
C ASN A 219 24.63 20.58 -3.39
N ARG A 220 25.57 19.99 -2.64
CA ARG A 220 26.39 18.89 -3.14
C ARG A 220 25.76 17.53 -2.90
N PHE A 221 25.18 17.35 -1.71
CA PHE A 221 24.61 16.08 -1.28
C PHE A 221 23.13 16.21 -1.00
N CYS A 222 22.40 15.12 -1.20
CA CYS A 222 21.01 14.98 -0.82
C CYS A 222 20.82 13.64 -0.08
N ILE A 223 20.00 13.65 0.97
CA ILE A 223 19.46 12.44 1.61
C ILE A 223 17.93 12.53 1.58
N TRP A 224 17.32 11.59 0.91
CA TRP A 224 15.88 11.35 0.95
C TRP A 224 15.64 10.19 1.91
N MET A 225 14.95 10.42 3.03
CA MET A 225 14.78 9.44 4.08
C MET A 225 13.33 9.26 4.46
N GLU A 226 12.86 8.01 4.54
CA GLU A 226 11.55 7.66 5.04
C GLU A 226 11.56 7.54 6.57
N TYR A 227 10.46 7.94 7.22
CA TYR A 227 10.34 7.78 8.67
C TYR A 227 10.12 6.32 9.05
N ASP A 228 9.39 5.56 8.24
CA ASP A 228 9.16 4.16 8.47
C ASP A 228 10.41 3.34 8.12
N GLY A 229 10.99 2.71 9.14
CA GLY A 229 12.20 1.90 9.00
C GLY A 229 13.50 2.65 8.77
N GLY A 230 13.45 3.97 8.47
CA GLY A 230 14.63 4.79 8.24
C GLY A 230 15.42 4.41 6.99
N VAL A 231 14.75 3.85 5.97
CA VAL A 231 15.33 3.61 4.65
C VAL A 231 15.60 4.95 3.96
N PHE A 232 16.66 5.01 3.16
CA PHE A 232 17.05 6.28 2.56
C PHE A 232 17.83 6.10 1.25
N THR A 233 17.80 7.15 0.43
CA THR A 233 18.71 7.31 -0.72
C THR A 233 19.64 8.50 -0.46
N PHE A 234 20.93 8.28 -0.61
CA PHE A 234 21.96 9.34 -0.60
C PHE A 234 22.44 9.58 -2.02
N ARG A 235 22.64 10.85 -2.39
CA ARG A 235 23.23 11.24 -3.68
C ARG A 235 24.31 12.31 -3.51
N ASP A 236 25.43 12.13 -4.23
CA ASP A 236 26.43 13.16 -4.49
C ASP A 236 26.23 13.71 -5.92
N PHE A 237 25.71 14.93 -6.02
CA PHE A 237 25.42 15.57 -7.31
C PHE A 237 26.66 15.90 -8.15
N THR A 238 27.87 15.83 -7.55
CA THR A 238 29.13 16.01 -8.28
C THR A 238 29.59 14.72 -8.98
N LYS A 239 28.88 13.61 -8.75
CA LYS A 239 29.13 12.29 -9.33
C LYS A 239 28.01 11.98 -10.33
N GLY A 240 28.21 12.18 -11.58
CA GLY A 240 27.20 11.89 -12.60
C GLY A 240 27.78 11.77 -14.00
N HIS A 241 27.03 11.13 -14.89
CA HIS A 241 27.46 10.81 -16.26
C HIS A 241 27.55 12.02 -17.22
N PHE A 242 27.33 13.25 -16.74
CA PHE A 242 27.09 14.41 -17.64
C PHE A 242 28.23 15.42 -17.71
N GLU A 243 29.35 15.22 -17.00
CA GLU A 243 30.50 16.13 -17.10
C GLU A 243 31.72 15.44 -17.72
N GLU A 244 32.41 16.15 -18.63
CA GLU A 244 33.62 15.65 -19.30
C GLU A 244 34.77 15.27 -18.33
N ASP A 245 34.72 15.75 -17.08
CA ASP A 245 35.68 15.46 -15.99
C ASP A 245 35.15 14.44 -14.95
N SER A 246 34.20 13.56 -15.32
CA SER A 246 33.62 12.60 -14.38
C SER A 246 34.68 11.64 -13.83
N ILE A 247 34.75 11.54 -12.49
CA ILE A 247 35.62 10.58 -11.80
C ILE A 247 35.13 9.17 -12.16
N ALA A 248 36.06 8.29 -12.57
CA ALA A 248 35.70 6.93 -12.98
C ALA A 248 35.13 6.13 -11.79
N VAL A 249 34.18 5.26 -12.09
CA VAL A 249 33.69 4.26 -11.13
C VAL A 249 34.83 3.27 -10.82
N LYS A 250 34.80 2.71 -9.62
CA LYS A 250 35.77 1.71 -9.21
C LYS A 250 35.16 0.33 -9.38
N GLU A 251 35.74 -0.47 -10.25
CA GLU A 251 35.42 -1.88 -10.42
C GLU A 251 36.34 -2.75 -9.55
N ASN A 252 35.93 -3.99 -9.28
CA ASN A 252 36.65 -4.99 -8.50
C ASN A 252 37.03 -4.53 -7.07
N ALA A 253 36.19 -3.69 -6.43
CA ALA A 253 36.38 -3.36 -5.02
C ALA A 253 35.93 -4.55 -4.14
N THR A 254 36.66 -4.82 -3.09
CA THR A 254 36.35 -5.93 -2.20
C THR A 254 35.20 -5.54 -1.23
N GLU A 255 34.46 -6.55 -0.72
CA GLU A 255 33.45 -6.37 0.32
C GLU A 255 33.99 -5.53 1.48
N THR A 256 35.18 -5.87 1.99
CA THR A 256 35.81 -5.18 3.14
C THR A 256 36.05 -3.70 2.84
N GLU A 257 36.44 -3.38 1.61
CA GLU A 257 36.66 -2.00 1.18
C GLU A 257 35.37 -1.20 1.16
N ILE A 258 34.32 -1.73 0.50
CA ILE A 258 33.02 -1.05 0.40
C ILE A 258 32.37 -0.93 1.78
N ARG A 259 32.37 -1.99 2.58
CA ARG A 259 31.84 -1.99 3.95
C ARG A 259 32.55 -0.93 4.81
N SER A 260 33.87 -0.87 4.77
CA SER A 260 34.65 0.13 5.51
C SER A 260 34.36 1.56 5.03
N ALA A 261 34.13 1.76 3.74
CA ALA A 261 33.78 3.07 3.20
C ALA A 261 32.36 3.51 3.64
N LEU A 262 31.37 2.60 3.64
CA LEU A 262 30.02 2.86 4.17
C LEU A 262 30.07 3.22 5.66
N GLU A 263 30.79 2.44 6.48
CA GLU A 263 30.94 2.71 7.90
C GLU A 263 31.62 4.06 8.19
N LYS A 264 32.62 4.46 7.39
CA LYS A 264 33.26 5.78 7.49
C LYS A 264 32.25 6.91 7.19
N THR A 265 31.31 6.73 6.32
CA THR A 265 30.22 7.70 6.07
C THR A 265 29.15 7.67 7.16
N GLY A 266 29.16 6.68 8.06
CA GLY A 266 28.23 6.52 9.17
C GLY A 266 27.04 5.64 8.84
N ILE A 267 27.11 4.92 7.75
CA ILE A 267 26.08 3.99 7.30
C ILE A 267 26.41 2.61 7.88
N PHE A 268 25.42 2.04 8.55
CA PHE A 268 25.52 0.71 9.15
C PHE A 268 25.26 -0.38 8.10
N VAL A 269 26.09 -1.41 8.09
CA VAL A 269 25.90 -2.62 7.27
C VAL A 269 25.84 -3.82 8.20
N PRO A 270 24.76 -4.61 8.24
CA PRO A 270 24.68 -5.83 9.05
C PRO A 270 25.82 -6.80 8.72
N LYS A 271 26.27 -7.59 9.72
CA LYS A 271 27.50 -8.38 9.59
C LYS A 271 27.41 -9.53 8.58
N GLU A 272 26.26 -10.17 8.49
CA GLU A 272 26.07 -11.42 7.72
C GLU A 272 25.37 -11.19 6.37
N THR A 273 25.41 -9.94 5.84
CA THR A 273 24.90 -9.67 4.50
C THR A 273 25.71 -10.40 3.45
N SER A 274 25.05 -10.93 2.41
CA SER A 274 25.75 -11.35 1.20
C SER A 274 26.24 -10.13 0.43
N PHE A 275 27.33 -10.27 -0.31
CA PHE A 275 27.95 -9.22 -1.11
C PHE A 275 28.01 -9.63 -2.56
N GLU A 276 27.63 -8.74 -3.45
CA GLU A 276 27.68 -8.95 -4.90
C GLU A 276 28.19 -7.69 -5.60
N GLU A 277 29.01 -7.87 -6.62
CA GLU A 277 29.44 -6.81 -7.51
C GLU A 277 28.57 -6.81 -8.77
N GLY A 278 27.97 -5.67 -9.09
CA GLY A 278 27.25 -5.41 -10.32
C GLY A 278 28.13 -4.74 -11.37
N GLU A 279 27.51 -4.30 -12.44
CA GLU A 279 28.18 -3.53 -13.51
C GLU A 279 28.36 -2.05 -13.11
N GLU A 280 29.26 -1.36 -13.76
CA GLU A 280 29.46 0.10 -13.63
C GLU A 280 29.77 0.57 -12.19
N GLY A 281 30.57 -0.19 -11.44
CA GLY A 281 30.99 0.14 -10.07
C GLY A 281 29.87 0.11 -9.05
N ARG A 282 28.81 -0.66 -9.31
CA ARG A 282 27.70 -0.93 -8.37
C ARG A 282 28.04 -2.11 -7.49
N TYR A 283 27.66 -2.01 -6.24
CA TYR A 283 27.87 -3.04 -5.22
C TYR A 283 26.59 -3.23 -4.39
N PHE A 284 26.31 -4.47 -4.05
CA PHE A 284 25.10 -4.85 -3.32
C PHE A 284 25.45 -5.58 -2.03
N PHE A 285 24.74 -5.22 -0.96
CA PHE A 285 24.69 -6.02 0.27
C PHE A 285 23.23 -6.44 0.48
N MET A 286 22.99 -7.74 0.57
CA MET A 286 21.65 -8.30 0.79
C MET A 286 21.53 -8.81 2.22
N ALA A 287 20.50 -8.34 2.92
CA ALA A 287 20.08 -8.87 4.22
C ALA A 287 18.77 -9.63 3.99
N ASP A 288 18.82 -10.96 3.96
CA ASP A 288 17.63 -11.79 3.84
C ASP A 288 17.24 -12.29 5.24
N ARG A 289 16.38 -11.53 5.90
CA ARG A 289 15.84 -11.85 7.22
C ARG A 289 16.93 -12.24 8.24
N LEU A 290 18.03 -11.47 8.25
CA LEU A 290 19.15 -11.69 9.16
C LEU A 290 18.74 -11.38 10.59
N ILE A 291 18.86 -12.36 11.49
CA ILE A 291 18.54 -12.21 12.90
C ILE A 291 19.83 -11.95 13.68
N ASP A 292 19.90 -10.78 14.35
CA ASP A 292 20.97 -10.42 15.27
C ASP A 292 20.36 -10.00 16.62
N GLY A 293 20.41 -10.91 17.59
CA GLY A 293 19.78 -10.72 18.90
C GLY A 293 18.27 -10.68 18.84
N ASP A 294 17.69 -9.55 19.20
CA ASP A 294 16.24 -9.26 19.17
C ASP A 294 15.79 -8.51 17.91
N LYS A 295 16.72 -8.28 16.98
CA LYS A 295 16.47 -7.58 15.72
C LYS A 295 16.52 -8.54 14.53
N MET A 296 15.71 -8.24 13.55
CA MET A 296 15.81 -8.80 12.21
C MET A 296 16.13 -7.67 11.22
N TYR A 297 17.00 -7.95 10.27
CA TYR A 297 17.34 -7.06 9.16
C TYR A 297 16.89 -7.70 7.87
N ASP A 298 16.14 -6.95 7.05
CA ASP A 298 15.65 -7.43 5.78
C ASP A 298 15.75 -6.33 4.71
N GLY A 299 16.19 -6.68 3.52
CA GLY A 299 16.35 -5.76 2.41
C GLY A 299 17.77 -5.70 1.86
N TYR A 300 18.15 -4.56 1.27
CA TYR A 300 19.42 -4.44 0.57
C TYR A 300 20.04 -3.05 0.72
N ILE A 301 21.34 -2.97 0.41
CA ILE A 301 22.05 -1.73 0.12
C ILE A 301 22.59 -1.86 -1.30
N GLU A 302 22.26 -0.92 -2.16
CA GLU A 302 22.92 -0.72 -3.45
C GLU A 302 23.76 0.55 -3.37
N CYS A 303 25.00 0.53 -3.86
CA CYS A 303 25.82 1.72 -3.89
C CYS A 303 26.73 1.76 -5.12
N THR A 304 26.95 2.98 -5.66
CA THR A 304 27.93 3.23 -6.72
C THR A 304 29.19 3.84 -6.12
N TYR A 305 30.30 3.14 -6.29
CA TYR A 305 31.59 3.50 -5.69
C TYR A 305 32.60 3.98 -6.75
N TYR A 306 33.37 5.01 -6.40
CA TYR A 306 34.31 5.67 -7.31
C TYR A 306 35.75 5.46 -6.89
N VAL A 307 36.68 5.66 -7.84
CA VAL A 307 38.13 5.47 -7.60
C VAL A 307 38.73 6.42 -6.55
N ASP A 308 38.05 7.53 -6.26
CA ASP A 308 38.42 8.46 -5.19
C ASP A 308 37.95 8.02 -3.81
N GLY A 309 37.36 6.83 -3.69
CA GLY A 309 36.89 6.28 -2.43
C GLY A 309 35.58 6.90 -1.90
N GLN A 310 34.80 7.57 -2.78
CA GLN A 310 33.52 8.17 -2.45
C GLN A 310 32.38 7.43 -3.12
N PHE A 311 31.15 7.58 -2.57
CA PHE A 311 29.92 7.09 -3.17
C PHE A 311 29.23 8.20 -3.94
N GLY A 312 28.72 7.90 -5.13
CA GLY A 312 27.84 8.78 -5.90
C GLY A 312 26.39 8.62 -5.49
N GLU A 313 25.95 7.38 -5.32
CA GLU A 313 24.61 7.03 -4.87
C GLU A 313 24.70 5.88 -3.86
N ILE A 314 23.83 5.91 -2.86
CA ILE A 314 23.60 4.81 -1.93
C ILE A 314 22.10 4.70 -1.75
N ASP A 315 21.54 3.58 -2.16
CA ASP A 315 20.17 3.20 -1.88
C ASP A 315 20.14 2.20 -0.73
N TYR A 316 19.76 2.68 0.45
CA TYR A 316 19.72 1.89 1.68
C TYR A 316 18.30 1.47 1.98
N GLN A 317 17.99 0.22 1.71
CA GLN A 317 16.67 -0.39 1.86
C GLN A 317 16.63 -1.48 2.94
N ILE A 318 17.63 -1.55 3.81
CA ILE A 318 17.63 -2.49 4.94
C ILE A 318 16.74 -1.96 6.06
N LEU A 319 15.66 -2.68 6.33
CA LEU A 319 14.75 -2.42 7.46
C LEU A 319 15.28 -3.05 8.74
N PRO A 320 15.59 -2.27 9.79
CA PRO A 320 15.81 -2.79 11.13
C PRO A 320 14.45 -3.04 11.81
N LEU A 321 14.20 -4.27 12.18
CA LEU A 321 12.93 -4.76 12.70
C LEU A 321 13.14 -5.29 14.12
N ASP A 322 12.46 -4.71 15.12
CA ASP A 322 12.50 -5.15 16.51
C ASP A 322 11.51 -6.30 16.74
N SER A 323 11.92 -7.35 17.50
CA SER A 323 11.00 -8.42 17.91
C SER A 323 9.85 -7.86 18.73
N TYR A 324 8.61 -8.14 18.33
CA TYR A 324 7.42 -7.61 18.99
C TYR A 324 6.68 -8.67 19.80
N LYS A 325 6.20 -9.73 19.12
CA LYS A 325 5.34 -10.73 19.76
C LYS A 325 5.33 -12.05 19.01
N ASN A 326 5.39 -13.17 19.75
CA ASN A 326 5.10 -14.48 19.19
C ASN A 326 3.59 -14.68 19.02
N VAL A 327 3.17 -15.07 17.82
CA VAL A 327 1.77 -15.33 17.46
C VAL A 327 1.59 -16.76 16.99
N GLU A 328 0.38 -17.30 17.15
CA GLU A 328 0.00 -18.56 16.54
C GLU A 328 -0.29 -18.36 15.06
N ILE A 329 0.28 -19.22 14.24
CA ILE A 329 0.07 -19.22 12.79
C ILE A 329 -0.71 -20.46 12.37
N ILE A 330 -1.38 -20.38 11.22
CA ILE A 330 -2.02 -21.54 10.59
C ILE A 330 -0.95 -22.56 10.18
N SER A 331 -1.34 -23.83 9.99
CA SER A 331 -0.42 -24.84 9.47
C SER A 331 -0.13 -24.63 7.98
N GLU A 332 1.02 -25.15 7.51
CA GLU A 332 1.37 -25.13 6.08
C GLU A 332 0.26 -25.77 5.21
N ALA A 333 -0.26 -26.92 5.65
CA ALA A 333 -1.37 -27.58 4.95
C ALA A 333 -2.63 -26.69 4.88
N LYS A 334 -2.89 -25.89 5.91
CA LYS A 334 -4.03 -24.93 5.86
C LYS A 334 -3.75 -23.77 4.91
N ALA A 335 -2.52 -23.27 4.87
CA ALA A 335 -2.13 -22.23 3.91
C ALA A 335 -2.21 -22.77 2.47
N TYR A 336 -1.72 -23.99 2.22
CA TYR A 336 -1.84 -24.63 0.91
C TYR A 336 -3.30 -24.82 0.49
N SER A 337 -4.19 -25.22 1.42
CA SER A 337 -5.62 -25.33 1.10
C SER A 337 -6.26 -24.03 0.64
N GLN A 338 -5.73 -22.87 1.04
CA GLN A 338 -6.19 -21.56 0.53
C GLN A 338 -5.82 -21.37 -0.95
N ILE A 339 -4.64 -21.88 -1.37
CA ILE A 339 -4.27 -21.86 -2.79
C ILE A 339 -5.20 -22.77 -3.59
N GLU A 340 -5.45 -24.02 -3.10
CA GLU A 340 -6.39 -24.93 -3.76
C GLU A 340 -7.80 -24.36 -3.87
N GLU A 341 -8.21 -23.53 -2.90
CA GLU A 341 -9.48 -22.82 -2.90
C GLU A 341 -9.47 -21.53 -3.74
N GLY A 342 -8.34 -21.14 -4.33
CA GLY A 342 -8.19 -19.91 -5.12
C GLY A 342 -8.13 -18.63 -4.29
N GLN A 343 -7.82 -18.72 -2.99
CA GLN A 343 -7.77 -17.59 -2.07
C GLN A 343 -6.36 -16.96 -2.05
N PHE A 344 -5.93 -16.46 -3.21
CA PHE A 344 -4.66 -15.75 -3.37
C PHE A 344 -4.77 -14.65 -4.42
N ASN A 345 -3.88 -13.67 -4.37
CA ASN A 345 -3.82 -12.60 -5.34
C ASN A 345 -3.02 -13.06 -6.57
N TYR A 346 -3.68 -13.05 -7.71
CA TYR A 346 -3.04 -13.23 -9.00
C TYR A 346 -3.81 -12.42 -10.05
N TRP A 347 -3.10 -11.58 -10.78
CA TRP A 347 -3.73 -10.76 -11.82
C TRP A 347 -3.75 -11.53 -13.14
N ARG A 348 -4.91 -11.68 -13.74
CA ARG A 348 -5.10 -12.28 -15.06
C ARG A 348 -6.08 -11.49 -15.92
N GLN A 349 -5.93 -11.59 -17.21
CA GLN A 349 -6.77 -10.86 -18.17
C GLN A 349 -8.04 -11.62 -18.57
N ASP A 350 -8.02 -12.93 -18.47
CA ASP A 350 -9.08 -13.85 -18.92
C ASP A 350 -9.47 -14.83 -17.80
N ASP A 351 -10.48 -15.65 -18.10
CA ASP A 351 -10.99 -16.68 -17.19
C ASP A 351 -10.59 -18.10 -17.68
N GLU A 352 -9.51 -18.23 -18.47
CA GLU A 352 -8.99 -19.53 -18.87
C GLU A 352 -8.52 -20.33 -17.64
N LEU A 353 -8.25 -21.61 -17.83
CA LEU A 353 -7.75 -22.46 -16.75
C LEU A 353 -6.40 -21.94 -16.25
N LEU A 354 -6.33 -21.62 -14.97
CA LEU A 354 -5.09 -21.23 -14.31
C LEU A 354 -4.42 -22.50 -13.73
N ASP A 355 -3.36 -22.94 -14.38
CA ASP A 355 -2.55 -24.07 -13.90
C ASP A 355 -1.47 -23.54 -12.96
N VAL A 356 -1.53 -23.94 -11.69
CA VAL A 356 -0.64 -23.51 -10.62
C VAL A 356 0.13 -24.73 -10.12
N LYS A 357 1.42 -24.81 -10.43
CA LYS A 357 2.31 -25.82 -9.89
C LYS A 357 3.08 -25.25 -8.70
N VAL A 358 2.83 -25.74 -7.51
CA VAL A 358 3.61 -25.37 -6.30
C VAL A 358 4.90 -26.17 -6.28
N THR A 359 6.03 -25.48 -6.17
CA THR A 359 7.37 -26.05 -6.22
C THR A 359 8.17 -25.90 -4.93
N GLY A 360 7.78 -24.97 -4.05
CA GLY A 360 8.44 -24.70 -2.79
C GLY A 360 7.52 -24.01 -1.80
N LEU A 361 7.96 -23.99 -0.53
CA LEU A 361 7.32 -23.28 0.56
C LEU A 361 8.37 -22.80 1.55
N GLU A 362 8.29 -21.54 1.94
CA GLU A 362 9.03 -21.02 3.09
C GLU A 362 8.15 -20.14 3.98
N LEU A 363 8.56 -19.97 5.23
CA LEU A 363 7.98 -18.95 6.11
C LEU A 363 8.70 -17.63 5.86
N GLY A 364 8.01 -16.70 5.26
CA GLY A 364 8.47 -15.33 5.02
C GLY A 364 7.78 -14.31 5.90
N TYR A 365 7.99 -13.04 5.57
CA TYR A 365 7.40 -11.91 6.28
C TYR A 365 6.96 -10.84 5.30
N GLU A 366 5.93 -10.08 5.68
CA GLU A 366 5.44 -8.97 4.88
C GLU A 366 5.09 -7.79 5.79
N LEU A 367 5.45 -6.57 5.36
CA LEU A 367 5.13 -5.34 6.08
C LEU A 367 3.63 -5.05 5.96
N ASP A 368 2.97 -4.88 7.10
CA ASP A 368 1.56 -4.52 7.14
C ASP A 368 1.34 -2.99 7.14
N THR A 369 0.09 -2.59 7.05
CA THR A 369 -0.32 -1.18 7.00
C THR A 369 -0.15 -0.41 8.33
N LYS A 370 0.38 -1.03 9.39
CA LYS A 370 0.70 -0.42 10.69
C LYS A 370 2.18 -0.53 11.08
N GLY A 371 3.04 -0.95 10.14
CA GLY A 371 4.47 -1.09 10.36
C GLY A 371 4.89 -2.36 11.10
N PHE A 372 4.02 -3.39 11.14
CA PHE A 372 4.41 -4.69 11.64
C PHE A 372 4.81 -5.61 10.48
N TYR A 373 5.87 -6.37 10.68
CA TYR A 373 6.35 -7.39 9.77
C TYR A 373 5.75 -8.72 10.20
N GLN A 374 4.66 -9.09 9.52
CA GLN A 374 3.86 -10.25 9.87
C GLN A 374 4.34 -11.49 9.13
N PRO A 375 4.30 -12.68 9.78
CA PRO A 375 4.62 -13.93 9.10
C PRO A 375 3.60 -14.26 8.01
N VAL A 376 4.10 -14.69 6.87
CA VAL A 376 3.35 -15.16 5.71
C VAL A 376 3.96 -16.48 5.22
N TYR A 377 3.18 -17.32 4.59
CA TYR A 377 3.69 -18.46 3.84
C TYR A 377 3.92 -18.04 2.39
N LEU A 378 5.16 -18.16 1.95
CA LEU A 378 5.59 -17.87 0.58
C LEU A 378 5.69 -19.19 -0.18
N PHE A 379 4.79 -19.38 -1.13
CA PHE A 379 4.78 -20.56 -2.00
C PHE A 379 5.44 -20.20 -3.32
N ASP A 380 6.57 -20.85 -3.62
CA ASP A 380 7.14 -20.79 -4.95
C ASP A 380 6.24 -21.55 -5.92
N THR A 381 5.88 -20.92 -7.01
CA THR A 381 4.92 -21.47 -7.96
C THR A 381 5.36 -21.22 -9.39
N VAL A 382 4.96 -22.15 -10.27
CA VAL A 382 5.02 -21.97 -11.72
C VAL A 382 3.57 -21.83 -12.20
N ILE A 383 3.26 -20.70 -12.84
CA ILE A 383 1.95 -20.42 -13.41
C ILE A 383 2.12 -20.22 -14.91
N GLY A 384 1.64 -21.19 -15.71
CA GLY A 384 1.99 -21.25 -17.13
C GLY A 384 3.50 -21.43 -17.30
N ASP A 385 4.16 -20.46 -17.94
CA ASP A 385 5.62 -20.47 -18.17
C ASP A 385 6.38 -19.54 -17.19
N PHE A 386 5.70 -18.97 -16.20
CA PHE A 386 6.28 -17.97 -15.30
C PHE A 386 6.47 -18.51 -13.90
N GLU A 387 7.69 -18.40 -13.39
CA GLU A 387 7.98 -18.57 -11.97
C GLU A 387 7.50 -17.32 -11.20
N THR A 388 6.75 -17.54 -10.14
CA THR A 388 6.24 -16.48 -9.27
C THR A 388 6.03 -16.99 -7.86
N GLN A 389 5.82 -16.10 -6.92
CA GLN A 389 5.58 -16.44 -5.52
C GLN A 389 4.17 -16.03 -5.10
N ILE A 390 3.46 -16.94 -4.45
CA ILE A 390 2.15 -16.68 -3.84
C ILE A 390 2.35 -16.52 -2.34
N SER A 391 1.94 -15.37 -1.80
CA SER A 391 1.98 -15.08 -0.37
C SER A 391 0.61 -15.35 0.26
N ILE A 392 0.60 -16.11 1.36
CA ILE A 392 -0.60 -16.41 2.14
C ILE A 392 -0.40 -15.91 3.58
N PRO A 393 -1.25 -15.02 4.11
CA PRO A 393 -1.18 -14.56 5.49
C PRO A 393 -1.19 -15.74 6.48
N ALA A 394 -0.21 -15.78 7.40
CA ALA A 394 -0.05 -16.92 8.29
C ALA A 394 -0.76 -16.72 9.65
N ILE A 395 -1.00 -15.48 10.11
CA ILE A 395 -1.68 -15.24 11.40
C ILE A 395 -3.13 -15.70 11.33
N LYS A 396 -3.60 -16.35 12.45
CA LYS A 396 -4.98 -16.85 12.56
C LYS A 396 -6.02 -15.74 12.68
#